data_498cc23260499d3e71c95dfc1017938f
#
_entry.id   498cc23260499d3e71c95dfc1017938f
#
_cell.length_a   1.000
_cell.length_b   1.000
_cell.length_c   1.000
_cell.angle_alpha   90.00
_cell.angle_beta   90.00
_cell.angle_gamma   90.00
#
_symmetry.space_group_name_H-M   'P 1'
#
loop_
_entity.id
_entity.type
_entity.pdbx_description
1 polymer ?
#
loop_
_entity_poly.entity_id
_entity_poly.type
_entity_poly.pdbx_seq_one_letter_code
_entity_poly.pdbx_strand_id
1 'polypeptide(L)'
;MQHTLKSILRVSIVLFLLMGLGLTLSAQAGSQAPGDQGAQVPDVDPDSGEFDRFVDALKTVQNVQQDVNEEIDQLIADSPLSEEDFGQIHRELQGQPDRDNGRSGSEISEMEREQYRDLMERIGSTQESSQEEMISAIEDNGLDVNRFNEIMMAARSDAELQEKLQRELNS
;
A
#
# COMPACT_ATOMS: atom_id res chain seq x y z
N MET A 1 -15.18 15.06 -16.88
CA MET A 1 -13.94 14.31 -17.15
C MET A 1 -12.89 14.37 -16.01
N GLN A 2 -13.12 15.16 -14.94
CA GLN A 2 -12.16 15.31 -13.83
C GLN A 2 -12.15 14.15 -12.80
N HIS A 3 -13.18 13.30 -12.78
CA HIS A 3 -13.26 12.20 -11.81
C HIS A 3 -12.39 10.97 -12.14
N THR A 4 -11.99 10.78 -13.37
CA THR A 4 -11.21 9.62 -13.82
C THR A 4 -9.73 9.72 -13.48
N LEU A 5 -9.16 10.93 -13.44
CA LEU A 5 -7.74 11.13 -13.14
C LEU A 5 -7.45 10.91 -11.64
N LYS A 6 -8.36 11.38 -10.76
CA LYS A 6 -8.28 11.14 -9.30
C LYS A 6 -8.32 9.65 -8.96
N SER A 7 -9.11 8.87 -9.69
CA SER A 7 -9.20 7.42 -9.48
C SER A 7 -7.95 6.67 -9.93
N ILE A 8 -7.29 7.09 -10.99
CA ILE A 8 -6.08 6.41 -11.52
C ILE A 8 -4.88 6.66 -10.61
N LEU A 9 -4.73 7.89 -10.10
CA LEU A 9 -3.66 8.22 -9.16
C LEU A 9 -3.85 7.49 -7.81
N ARG A 10 -5.09 7.41 -7.32
CA ARG A 10 -5.44 6.68 -6.09
C ARG A 10 -5.14 5.18 -6.18
N VAL A 11 -5.47 4.55 -7.30
CA VAL A 11 -5.26 3.12 -7.51
C VAL A 11 -3.77 2.77 -7.58
N SER A 12 -2.93 3.62 -8.17
CA SER A 12 -1.49 3.36 -8.28
C SER A 12 -0.76 3.46 -6.95
N ILE A 13 -1.13 4.42 -6.08
CA ILE A 13 -0.50 4.61 -4.77
C ILE A 13 -0.93 3.49 -3.81
N VAL A 14 -2.20 3.10 -3.81
CA VAL A 14 -2.74 2.03 -2.94
C VAL A 14 -2.16 0.66 -3.29
N LEU A 15 -1.90 0.38 -4.58
CA LEU A 15 -1.35 -0.91 -5.00
C LEU A 15 0.12 -1.09 -4.57
N PHE A 16 0.89 0.00 -4.45
CA PHE A 16 2.29 -0.06 -4.03
C PHE A 16 2.45 -0.30 -2.51
N LEU A 17 1.52 0.17 -1.70
CA LEU A 17 1.57 0.02 -0.24
C LEU A 17 1.32 -1.43 0.21
N LEU A 18 0.51 -2.19 -0.53
CA LEU A 18 0.26 -3.61 -0.26
C LEU A 18 1.41 -4.54 -0.68
N MET A 19 2.31 -4.10 -1.59
CA MET A 19 3.50 -4.87 -2.00
C MET A 19 4.76 -4.55 -1.20
N GLY A 20 4.78 -3.48 -0.41
CA GLY A 20 5.97 -3.03 0.34
C GLY A 20 6.30 -3.85 1.59
N LEU A 21 5.42 -4.71 2.07
CA LEU A 21 5.69 -5.71 3.12
C LEU A 21 6.36 -6.98 2.59
N GLY A 22 6.93 -6.91 1.38
CA GLY A 22 7.67 -8.00 0.75
C GLY A 22 9.04 -8.19 1.38
N LEU A 23 9.15 -9.20 2.21
CA LEU A 23 10.35 -9.85 2.71
C LEU A 23 11.49 -9.85 1.69
N THR A 24 12.60 -9.22 2.01
CA THR A 24 13.90 -9.56 1.42
C THR A 24 14.28 -10.97 1.88
N LEU A 25 13.85 -11.97 1.13
CA LEU A 25 14.33 -13.33 1.30
C LEU A 25 15.80 -13.34 0.89
N SER A 26 16.71 -13.36 1.86
CA SER A 26 18.13 -13.66 1.62
C SER A 26 18.23 -15.07 1.04
N ALA A 27 18.55 -15.15 -0.23
CA ALA A 27 18.81 -16.40 -0.92
C ALA A 27 20.06 -17.04 -0.35
N GLN A 28 19.90 -18.02 0.54
CA GLN A 28 20.94 -18.95 0.90
C GLN A 28 20.87 -20.13 -0.05
N ALA A 29 21.83 -20.20 -0.95
CA ALA A 29 21.98 -21.25 -1.92
C ALA A 29 22.27 -22.58 -1.20
N GLY A 30 21.27 -23.44 -1.09
CA GLY A 30 21.38 -24.84 -0.72
C GLY A 30 20.63 -25.67 -1.75
N SER A 31 21.37 -26.41 -2.57
CA SER A 31 20.83 -27.37 -3.53
C SER A 31 20.02 -28.45 -2.82
N GLN A 32 18.72 -28.48 -3.03
CA GLN A 32 17.88 -29.65 -2.82
C GLN A 32 16.84 -29.78 -3.93
N ALA A 33 16.60 -31.03 -4.34
CA ALA A 33 15.77 -31.45 -5.47
C ALA A 33 14.33 -30.95 -5.41
N PRO A 34 13.61 -30.86 -6.58
CA PRO A 34 12.23 -30.44 -6.62
C PRO A 34 11.33 -31.53 -6.04
N GLY A 35 11.08 -31.46 -4.73
CA GLY A 35 9.96 -32.12 -4.09
C GLY A 35 8.79 -31.15 -4.14
N ASP A 36 7.64 -31.68 -4.52
CA ASP A 36 6.32 -31.05 -4.54
C ASP A 36 5.99 -30.46 -3.15
N GLN A 37 6.48 -29.25 -2.88
CA GLN A 37 6.07 -28.45 -1.74
C GLN A 37 4.87 -27.62 -2.19
N GLY A 38 3.70 -28.25 -2.21
CA GLY A 38 2.46 -27.50 -2.13
C GLY A 38 2.61 -26.51 -0.98
N ALA A 39 2.51 -25.21 -1.27
CA ALA A 39 2.57 -24.18 -0.25
C ALA A 39 1.56 -24.58 0.84
N GLN A 40 2.07 -25.01 2.02
CA GLN A 40 1.22 -25.34 3.13
C GLN A 40 0.49 -24.07 3.52
N VAL A 41 -0.82 -24.05 3.31
CA VAL A 41 -1.67 -23.00 3.87
C VAL A 41 -1.53 -23.09 5.38
N PRO A 42 -1.15 -22.01 6.07
CA PRO A 42 -1.03 -22.00 7.51
C PRO A 42 -2.34 -22.45 8.17
N ASP A 43 -2.25 -23.32 9.16
CA ASP A 43 -3.40 -23.76 9.95
C ASP A 43 -3.86 -22.59 10.83
N VAL A 44 -5.06 -22.09 10.57
CA VAL A 44 -5.68 -20.98 11.29
C VAL A 44 -7.07 -21.42 11.71
N ASP A 45 -7.27 -21.53 13.03
CA ASP A 45 -8.58 -21.82 13.60
C ASP A 45 -9.43 -20.51 13.58
N PRO A 46 -10.52 -20.47 12.80
CA PRO A 46 -11.38 -19.29 12.74
C PRO A 46 -12.02 -18.91 14.08
N ASP A 47 -12.21 -19.86 14.97
CA ASP A 47 -12.84 -19.63 16.29
C ASP A 47 -11.79 -19.35 17.39
N SER A 48 -10.52 -19.22 17.04
CA SER A 48 -9.47 -18.87 17.97
C SER A 48 -9.44 -17.37 18.30
N GLY A 49 -9.04 -17.05 19.54
CA GLY A 49 -8.78 -15.64 19.91
C GLY A 49 -7.60 -15.02 19.14
N GLU A 50 -6.82 -15.82 18.41
CA GLU A 50 -5.81 -15.32 17.48
C GLU A 50 -6.44 -14.71 16.25
N PHE A 51 -7.49 -15.34 15.69
CA PHE A 51 -8.24 -14.80 14.56
C PHE A 51 -8.96 -13.50 14.92
N ASP A 52 -9.52 -13.40 16.13
CA ASP A 52 -10.15 -12.16 16.61
C ASP A 52 -9.12 -11.02 16.68
N ARG A 53 -7.93 -11.27 17.24
CA ARG A 53 -6.84 -10.28 17.26
C ARG A 53 -6.38 -9.87 15.85
N PHE A 54 -6.36 -10.82 14.93
CA PHE A 54 -6.07 -10.53 13.53
C PHE A 54 -7.11 -9.60 12.90
N VAL A 55 -8.39 -9.82 13.15
CA VAL A 55 -9.47 -8.96 12.67
C VAL A 55 -9.34 -7.55 13.23
N ASP A 56 -9.07 -7.41 14.53
CA ASP A 56 -8.88 -6.10 15.18
C ASP A 56 -7.65 -5.38 14.64
N ALA A 57 -6.53 -6.07 14.47
CA ALA A 57 -5.33 -5.53 13.83
C ALA A 57 -5.62 -5.08 12.39
N LEU A 58 -6.35 -5.89 11.62
CA LEU A 58 -6.70 -5.56 10.24
C LEU A 58 -7.61 -4.32 10.15
N LYS A 59 -8.61 -4.17 11.04
CA LYS A 59 -9.43 -2.96 11.13
C LYS A 59 -8.56 -1.72 11.40
N THR A 60 -7.62 -1.82 12.34
CA THR A 60 -6.71 -0.71 12.65
C THR A 60 -5.80 -0.37 11.46
N VAL A 61 -5.20 -1.38 10.82
CA VAL A 61 -4.37 -1.19 9.60
C VAL A 61 -5.17 -0.53 8.48
N GLN A 62 -6.45 -0.90 8.28
CA GLN A 62 -7.32 -0.27 7.29
C GLN A 62 -7.59 1.20 7.61
N ASN A 63 -7.79 1.55 8.89
CA ASN A 63 -7.97 2.94 9.31
C ASN A 63 -6.70 3.76 9.05
N VAL A 64 -5.52 3.26 9.44
CA VAL A 64 -4.24 3.92 9.14
C VAL A 64 -4.07 4.15 7.64
N GLN A 65 -4.40 3.16 6.81
CA GLN A 65 -4.35 3.33 5.34
C GLN A 65 -5.30 4.42 4.83
N GLN A 66 -6.50 4.53 5.41
CA GLN A 66 -7.45 5.57 5.04
C GLN A 66 -6.93 6.94 5.43
N ASP A 67 -6.44 7.10 6.67
CA ASP A 67 -5.91 8.36 7.19
C ASP A 67 -4.72 8.84 6.35
N VAL A 68 -3.81 7.95 5.98
CA VAL A 68 -2.67 8.25 5.10
C VAL A 68 -3.11 8.70 3.72
N ASN A 69 -4.13 8.05 3.14
CA ASN A 69 -4.65 8.47 1.84
C ASN A 69 -5.26 9.88 1.91
N GLU A 70 -5.99 10.18 2.99
CA GLU A 70 -6.57 11.51 3.22
C GLU A 70 -5.45 12.55 3.43
N GLU A 71 -4.41 12.23 4.18
CA GLU A 71 -3.26 13.11 4.38
C GLU A 71 -2.51 13.38 3.06
N ILE A 72 -2.24 12.35 2.26
CA ILE A 72 -1.60 12.51 0.94
C ILE A 72 -2.48 13.36 0.01
N ASP A 73 -3.80 13.14 -0.02
CA ASP A 73 -4.73 13.95 -0.80
C ASP A 73 -4.66 15.44 -0.35
N GLN A 74 -4.55 15.71 0.97
CA GLN A 74 -4.38 17.06 1.50
C GLN A 74 -3.01 17.66 1.12
N LEU A 75 -1.92 16.90 1.24
CA LEU A 75 -0.58 17.34 0.84
C LEU A 75 -0.54 17.78 -0.64
N ILE A 76 -1.22 17.04 -1.51
CA ILE A 76 -1.33 17.37 -2.94
C ILE A 76 -2.21 18.62 -3.14
N ALA A 77 -3.34 18.72 -2.43
CA ALA A 77 -4.25 19.84 -2.55
C ALA A 77 -3.66 21.16 -2.04
N ASP A 78 -2.85 21.11 -0.97
CA ASP A 78 -2.18 22.26 -0.37
C ASP A 78 -0.87 22.63 -1.09
N SER A 79 -0.42 21.78 -2.01
CA SER A 79 0.76 22.05 -2.83
C SER A 79 0.55 23.24 -3.75
N PRO A 80 1.58 24.09 -3.96
CA PRO A 80 1.53 25.15 -4.96
C PRO A 80 1.49 24.63 -6.41
N LEU A 81 1.74 23.33 -6.62
CA LEU A 81 1.60 22.69 -7.92
C LEU A 81 0.13 22.37 -8.21
N SER A 82 -0.31 22.64 -9.43
CA SER A 82 -1.60 22.14 -9.87
C SER A 82 -1.56 20.59 -10.01
N GLU A 83 -2.71 19.93 -9.88
CA GLU A 83 -2.81 18.48 -10.15
C GLU A 83 -2.29 18.10 -11.54
N GLU A 84 -2.46 19.01 -12.53
CA GLU A 84 -1.99 18.82 -13.90
C GLU A 84 -0.47 18.86 -13.98
N ASP A 85 0.15 19.89 -13.36
CA ASP A 85 1.61 20.05 -13.35
C ASP A 85 2.28 18.92 -12.57
N PHE A 86 1.72 18.54 -11.40
CA PHE A 86 2.19 17.40 -10.65
C PHE A 86 2.18 16.11 -11.49
N GLY A 87 1.07 15.84 -12.17
CA GLY A 87 0.94 14.67 -13.02
C GLY A 87 1.88 14.70 -14.23
N GLN A 88 2.14 15.87 -14.80
CA GLN A 88 3.07 16.03 -15.91
C GLN A 88 4.52 15.79 -15.46
N ILE A 89 4.96 16.42 -14.37
CA ILE A 89 6.31 16.25 -13.81
C ILE A 89 6.55 14.79 -13.43
N HIS A 90 5.57 14.17 -12.78
CA HIS A 90 5.66 12.77 -12.37
C HIS A 90 5.87 11.83 -13.57
N ARG A 91 5.12 12.00 -14.66
CA ARG A 91 5.29 11.20 -15.88
C ARG A 91 6.62 11.43 -16.57
N GLU A 92 7.06 12.70 -16.64
CA GLU A 92 8.35 13.04 -17.24
C GLU A 92 9.51 12.39 -16.51
N LEU A 93 9.50 12.44 -15.17
CA LEU A 93 10.54 11.83 -14.34
C LEU A 93 10.53 10.29 -14.39
N GLN A 94 9.37 9.69 -14.67
CA GLN A 94 9.26 8.23 -14.89
C GLN A 94 9.60 7.78 -16.32
N GLY A 95 10.03 8.70 -17.17
CA GLY A 95 10.41 8.41 -18.56
C GLY A 95 9.24 8.00 -19.46
N GLN A 96 8.01 8.34 -19.08
CA GLN A 96 6.81 8.12 -19.90
C GLN A 96 6.51 9.39 -20.72
N PRO A 97 6.85 9.44 -22.02
CA PRO A 97 6.52 10.59 -22.85
C PRO A 97 5.00 10.73 -22.99
N ASP A 98 4.53 11.95 -22.86
CA ASP A 98 3.12 12.31 -23.06
C ASP A 98 2.68 11.93 -24.49
N ARG A 99 1.86 10.88 -24.62
CA ARG A 99 1.36 10.42 -25.93
C ARG A 99 0.09 11.13 -26.40
N ASP A 100 -0.54 11.95 -25.56
CA ASP A 100 -1.94 12.35 -25.83
C ASP A 100 -2.27 13.85 -25.72
N ASN A 101 -1.35 14.71 -25.34
CA ASN A 101 -1.61 16.14 -25.30
C ASN A 101 -0.62 16.88 -26.19
N GLY A 102 -1.10 17.39 -27.33
CA GLY A 102 -0.37 18.23 -28.28
C GLY A 102 0.15 19.57 -27.71
N ARG A 103 0.44 19.65 -26.43
CA ARG A 103 1.28 20.63 -25.76
C ARG A 103 2.71 20.13 -25.77
N SER A 104 3.37 20.43 -26.88
CA SER A 104 4.82 20.38 -26.98
C SER A 104 5.41 21.26 -25.88
N GLY A 105 6.01 20.64 -24.85
CA GLY A 105 7.05 21.26 -24.05
C GLY A 105 6.71 22.61 -23.42
N SER A 106 5.80 22.73 -22.48
CA SER A 106 6.01 23.71 -21.43
C SER A 106 7.21 23.22 -20.64
N GLU A 107 8.35 23.90 -20.79
CA GLU A 107 9.53 23.58 -19.99
C GLU A 107 9.12 23.69 -18.52
N ILE A 108 9.08 22.54 -17.83
CA ILE A 108 8.88 22.50 -16.39
C ILE A 108 9.97 23.38 -15.79
N SER A 109 9.57 24.44 -15.11
CA SER A 109 10.49 25.38 -14.50
C SER A 109 11.26 24.71 -13.35
N GLU A 110 12.44 25.25 -13.03
CA GLU A 110 13.23 24.76 -11.90
C GLU A 110 12.46 24.87 -10.57
N MET A 111 11.62 25.91 -10.44
CA MET A 111 10.77 26.10 -9.26
C MET A 111 9.71 24.98 -9.14
N GLU A 112 9.07 24.59 -10.22
CA GLU A 112 8.07 23.51 -10.22
C GLU A 112 8.73 22.15 -9.90
N ARG A 113 9.95 21.93 -10.38
CA ARG A 113 10.73 20.73 -10.03
C ARG A 113 11.11 20.69 -8.56
N GLU A 114 11.46 21.83 -7.96
CA GLU A 114 11.75 21.94 -6.54
C GLU A 114 10.49 21.69 -5.71
N GLN A 115 9.37 22.32 -6.04
CA GLN A 115 8.09 22.10 -5.39
C GLN A 115 7.63 20.64 -5.47
N TYR A 116 7.83 19.99 -6.61
CA TYR A 116 7.54 18.58 -6.78
C TYR A 116 8.41 17.72 -5.85
N ARG A 117 9.71 18.03 -5.74
CA ARG A 117 10.63 17.30 -4.89
C ARG A 117 10.25 17.41 -3.41
N ASP A 118 9.93 18.62 -2.96
CA ASP A 118 9.49 18.88 -1.58
C ASP A 118 8.19 18.14 -1.27
N LEU A 119 7.24 18.13 -2.20
CA LEU A 119 5.99 17.38 -2.05
C LEU A 119 6.23 15.88 -1.97
N MET A 120 7.10 15.34 -2.83
CA MET A 120 7.44 13.90 -2.81
C MET A 120 8.18 13.49 -1.54
N GLU A 121 9.02 14.35 -0.97
CA GLU A 121 9.68 14.12 0.32
C GLU A 121 8.64 14.03 1.44
N ARG A 122 7.69 14.96 1.49
CA ARG A 122 6.59 14.93 2.47
C ARG A 122 5.72 13.67 2.34
N ILE A 123 5.33 13.33 1.11
CA ILE A 123 4.57 12.09 0.85
C ILE A 123 5.37 10.85 1.30
N GLY A 124 6.68 10.82 1.02
CA GLY A 124 7.55 9.74 1.47
C GLY A 124 7.60 9.61 2.98
N SER A 125 7.72 10.72 3.70
CA SER A 125 7.71 10.76 5.17
C SER A 125 6.38 10.27 5.74
N THR A 126 5.25 10.70 5.18
CA THR A 126 3.92 10.22 5.59
C THR A 126 3.78 8.71 5.38
N GLN A 127 4.28 8.17 4.25
CA GLN A 127 4.26 6.75 3.98
C GLN A 127 5.15 5.94 4.94
N GLU A 128 6.33 6.45 5.30
CA GLU A 128 7.23 5.82 6.26
C GLU A 128 6.59 5.76 7.65
N SER A 129 6.05 6.89 8.12
CA SER A 129 5.34 6.97 9.41
C SER A 129 4.14 6.00 9.45
N SER A 130 3.37 5.95 8.39
CA SER A 130 2.22 5.03 8.31
C SER A 130 2.60 3.56 8.34
N GLN A 131 3.76 3.22 7.76
CA GLN A 131 4.27 1.84 7.83
C GLN A 131 4.61 1.45 9.26
N GLU A 132 5.24 2.35 10.03
CA GLU A 132 5.52 2.14 11.44
C GLU A 132 4.23 2.00 12.25
N GLU A 133 3.23 2.84 11.98
CA GLU A 133 1.91 2.75 12.63
C GLU A 133 1.18 1.44 12.34
N MET A 134 1.23 0.94 11.09
CA MET A 134 0.64 -0.35 10.74
C MET A 134 1.35 -1.52 11.45
N ILE A 135 2.68 -1.48 11.56
CA ILE A 135 3.45 -2.48 12.31
C ILE A 135 3.04 -2.45 13.78
N SER A 136 3.02 -1.24 14.40
CA SER A 136 2.58 -1.07 15.78
C SER A 136 1.14 -1.56 16.00
N ALA A 137 0.24 -1.29 15.08
CA ALA A 137 -1.14 -1.75 15.15
C ALA A 137 -1.25 -3.29 15.17
N ILE A 138 -0.41 -3.99 14.43
CA ILE A 138 -0.35 -5.45 14.44
C ILE A 138 0.21 -5.95 15.78
N GLU A 139 1.32 -5.37 16.25
CA GLU A 139 2.00 -5.77 17.49
C GLU A 139 1.16 -5.46 18.73
N ASP A 140 0.48 -4.33 18.79
CA ASP A 140 -0.41 -3.92 19.89
C ASP A 140 -1.61 -4.87 20.05
N ASN A 141 -2.03 -5.52 18.97
CA ASN A 141 -3.03 -6.59 19.00
C ASN A 141 -2.44 -7.97 19.33
N GLY A 142 -1.17 -8.05 19.70
CA GLY A 142 -0.50 -9.28 20.14
C GLY A 142 -0.18 -10.27 19.03
N LEU A 143 0.02 -9.76 17.82
CA LEU A 143 0.50 -10.52 16.66
C LEU A 143 1.85 -9.98 16.23
N ASP A 144 2.73 -10.84 15.73
CA ASP A 144 3.85 -10.38 14.94
C ASP A 144 3.47 -10.26 13.45
N VAL A 145 4.22 -9.43 12.70
CA VAL A 145 3.93 -9.14 11.30
C VAL A 145 3.93 -10.39 10.42
N ASN A 146 4.80 -11.38 10.72
CA ASN A 146 4.85 -12.62 9.93
C ASN A 146 3.57 -13.43 10.15
N ARG A 147 3.15 -13.57 11.43
CA ARG A 147 1.92 -14.29 11.76
C ARG A 147 0.68 -13.62 11.19
N PHE A 148 0.61 -12.28 11.22
CA PHE A 148 -0.44 -11.52 10.57
C PHE A 148 -0.52 -11.83 9.07
N ASN A 149 0.62 -11.85 8.37
CA ASN A 149 0.68 -12.19 6.94
C ASN A 149 0.29 -13.65 6.67
N GLU A 150 0.67 -14.60 7.53
CA GLU A 150 0.26 -16.00 7.43
C GLU A 150 -1.26 -16.13 7.52
N ILE A 151 -1.89 -15.49 8.52
CA ILE A 151 -3.34 -15.50 8.67
C ILE A 151 -4.04 -14.84 7.47
N MET A 152 -3.47 -13.73 6.96
CA MET A 152 -3.97 -13.06 5.77
C MET A 152 -3.93 -13.98 4.53
N MET A 153 -2.86 -14.74 4.35
CA MET A 153 -2.76 -15.73 3.26
C MET A 153 -3.76 -16.87 3.43
N ALA A 154 -3.91 -17.39 4.64
CA ALA A 154 -4.90 -18.42 4.95
C ALA A 154 -6.32 -17.93 4.65
N ALA A 155 -6.69 -16.72 5.12
CA ALA A 155 -7.99 -16.11 4.87
C ALA A 155 -8.29 -15.86 3.38
N ARG A 156 -7.27 -15.71 2.53
CA ARG A 156 -7.44 -15.61 1.07
C ARG A 156 -7.64 -16.95 0.39
N SER A 157 -7.15 -18.02 0.99
CA SER A 157 -7.12 -19.36 0.39
C SER A 157 -8.25 -20.26 0.92
N ASP A 158 -8.81 -19.95 2.08
CA ASP A 158 -9.84 -20.71 2.76
C ASP A 158 -11.17 -19.95 2.73
N ALA A 159 -12.22 -20.57 2.19
CA ALA A 159 -13.53 -19.94 2.02
C ALA A 159 -14.25 -19.68 3.35
N GLU A 160 -14.04 -20.53 4.38
CA GLU A 160 -14.64 -20.38 5.69
C GLU A 160 -14.02 -19.19 6.44
N LEU A 161 -12.69 -19.09 6.43
CA LEU A 161 -11.95 -17.94 6.99
C LEU A 161 -12.34 -16.64 6.29
N GLN A 162 -12.47 -16.67 4.94
CA GLN A 162 -12.89 -15.50 4.18
C GLN A 162 -14.30 -15.04 4.53
N GLU A 163 -15.25 -15.97 4.65
CA GLU A 163 -16.63 -15.64 5.01
C GLU A 163 -16.70 -15.09 6.44
N LYS A 164 -15.97 -15.67 7.38
CA LYS A 164 -15.90 -15.17 8.75
C LYS A 164 -15.27 -13.79 8.80
N LEU A 165 -14.14 -13.58 8.12
CA LEU A 165 -13.47 -12.29 8.04
C LEU A 165 -14.42 -11.20 7.51
N GLN A 166 -15.17 -11.47 6.46
CA GLN A 166 -16.13 -10.50 5.91
C GLN A 166 -17.26 -10.18 6.91
N ARG A 167 -17.73 -11.15 7.67
CA ARG A 167 -18.74 -10.91 8.71
C ARG A 167 -18.21 -10.00 9.82
N GLU A 168 -17.01 -10.28 10.30
CA GLU A 168 -16.38 -9.53 11.40
C GLU A 168 -15.99 -8.10 10.98
N LEU A 169 -15.58 -7.90 9.73
CA LEU A 169 -15.27 -6.55 9.21
C LEU A 169 -16.54 -5.69 8.99
N ASN A 170 -17.71 -6.31 8.84
CA ASN A 170 -18.98 -5.59 8.62
C ASN A 170 -19.82 -5.45 9.90
N SER A 171 -19.32 -5.95 11.04
CA SER A 171 -20.00 -5.85 12.35
C SER A 171 -19.65 -4.56 13.08
#